data_b7dcede35d588cf7fbc2df2d3c5a49d7
#
_entry.id   b7dcede35d588cf7fbc2df2d3c5a49d7
#
_cell.length_a   1.000
_cell.length_b   1.000
_cell.length_c   1.000
_cell.angle_alpha   90.00
_cell.angle_beta   90.00
_cell.angle_gamma   90.00
#
_symmetry.space_group_name_H-M   'P 1'
#
loop_
_entity.id
_entity.type
_entity.pdbx_description
1 polymer ?
#
loop_
_entity_poly.entity_id
_entity_poly.type
_entity_poly.pdbx_seq_one_letter_code
_entity_poly.pdbx_strand_id
1 'polypeptide(L)'
;ECGYRPPAASGNLDRALGELGIGHFFVDTHAIQGGVPSGIYSSRQIRQPEREARPRRREHTAYLPYRLTTSDIAVLGRNERTALQVWSSEWGYPGDGSYREFHRRDPVSGFHYWKVTSRLIDLSSKEVYDPGQAFTRAREHAGHFVELAEKLLLDFHRETGKHGVIVAPFDVELFGHWWLEGLDWFRWT
;
A
#
# COMPACT_ATOMS: atom_id res chain seq x y z
N GLU A 1 -1.51 1.29 -27.66
CA GLU A 1 -0.39 1.53 -26.72
C GLU A 1 -0.63 2.84 -25.99
N CYS A 2 -0.91 2.78 -24.69
CA CYS A 2 -1.05 3.98 -23.87
C CYS A 2 0.32 4.34 -23.29
N GLY A 3 0.92 5.43 -23.81
CA GLY A 3 2.17 5.95 -23.29
C GLY A 3 1.95 6.77 -22.01
N TYR A 4 2.71 6.47 -20.95
CA TYR A 4 2.76 7.29 -19.75
C TYR A 4 3.83 8.38 -19.90
N ARG A 5 3.45 9.63 -19.64
CA ARG A 5 4.40 10.75 -19.51
C ARG A 5 4.63 11.05 -18.04
N PRO A 6 5.84 10.82 -17.51
CA PRO A 6 6.15 11.23 -16.16
C PRO A 6 6.09 12.77 -16.03
N PRO A 7 5.85 13.29 -14.82
CA PRO A 7 5.94 14.73 -14.55
C PRO A 7 7.28 15.30 -14.97
N ALA A 8 7.32 16.58 -15.37
CA ALA A 8 8.49 17.25 -15.90
C ALA A 8 9.75 17.20 -15.01
N ALA A 9 9.59 17.02 -13.70
CA ALA A 9 10.70 16.88 -12.74
C ALA A 9 11.52 15.58 -12.91
N SER A 10 11.04 14.62 -13.70
CA SER A 10 11.70 13.32 -13.91
C SER A 10 12.36 13.17 -15.29
N GLY A 11 12.65 14.26 -15.98
CA GLY A 11 13.12 14.27 -17.36
C GLY A 11 14.39 13.46 -17.69
N ASN A 12 15.11 12.92 -16.69
CA ASN A 12 16.26 12.05 -16.87
C ASN A 12 16.10 10.69 -16.18
N LEU A 13 14.92 10.40 -15.58
CA LEU A 13 14.72 9.18 -14.83
C LEU A 13 14.84 7.93 -15.73
N ASP A 14 14.23 7.97 -16.90
CA ASP A 14 14.24 6.87 -17.86
C ASP A 14 15.66 6.54 -18.34
N ARG A 15 16.48 7.57 -18.61
CA ARG A 15 17.87 7.37 -18.97
C ARG A 15 18.68 6.75 -17.84
N ALA A 16 18.56 7.28 -16.63
CA ALA A 16 19.27 6.75 -15.47
C ALA A 16 18.88 5.29 -15.17
N LEU A 17 17.59 4.96 -15.25
CA LEU A 17 17.12 3.60 -15.07
C LEU A 17 17.64 2.66 -16.18
N GLY A 18 17.63 3.11 -17.43
CA GLY A 18 18.15 2.34 -18.58
C GLY A 18 19.65 2.07 -18.46
N GLU A 19 20.45 3.06 -18.06
CA GLU A 19 21.90 2.91 -17.81
C GLU A 19 22.20 1.89 -16.69
N LEU A 20 21.30 1.76 -15.72
CA LEU A 20 21.37 0.78 -14.63
C LEU A 20 20.76 -0.59 -14.98
N GLY A 21 20.23 -0.77 -16.19
CA GLY A 21 19.56 -2.01 -16.62
C GLY A 21 18.21 -2.24 -15.93
N ILE A 22 17.57 -1.21 -15.36
CA ILE A 22 16.27 -1.30 -14.71
C ILE A 22 15.17 -1.15 -15.76
N GLY A 23 14.42 -2.24 -15.99
CA GLY A 23 13.37 -2.30 -17.02
C GLY A 23 11.98 -1.85 -16.56
N HIS A 24 11.78 -1.60 -15.27
CA HIS A 24 10.49 -1.15 -14.73
C HIS A 24 10.65 -0.41 -13.40
N PHE A 25 9.63 0.36 -13.02
CA PHE A 25 9.52 0.95 -11.70
C PHE A 25 8.05 1.09 -11.27
N PHE A 26 7.86 1.29 -9.98
CA PHE A 26 6.53 1.43 -9.37
C PHE A 26 6.24 2.89 -9.06
N VAL A 27 4.97 3.26 -9.22
CA VAL A 27 4.47 4.59 -8.86
C VAL A 27 3.18 4.46 -8.06
N ASP A 28 2.86 5.48 -7.31
CA ASP A 28 1.59 5.50 -6.59
C ASP A 28 0.40 5.70 -7.56
N THR A 29 -0.77 5.27 -7.14
CA THR A 29 -2.03 5.29 -7.90
C THR A 29 -2.28 6.65 -8.56
N HIS A 30 -2.07 7.74 -7.83
CA HIS A 30 -2.33 9.10 -8.32
C HIS A 30 -1.40 9.51 -9.48
N ALA A 31 -0.22 8.93 -9.59
CA ALA A 31 0.68 9.19 -10.71
C ALA A 31 0.16 8.61 -12.04
N ILE A 32 -0.64 7.53 -11.97
CA ILE A 32 -1.28 6.90 -13.13
C ILE A 32 -2.66 7.52 -13.40
N GLN A 33 -3.50 7.63 -12.38
CA GLN A 33 -4.91 8.01 -12.53
C GLN A 33 -5.13 9.53 -12.46
N GLY A 34 -4.09 10.28 -12.13
CA GLY A 34 -4.23 11.68 -11.73
C GLY A 34 -4.76 11.80 -10.30
N GLY A 35 -4.51 12.92 -9.70
CA GLY A 35 -4.96 13.24 -8.34
C GLY A 35 -5.28 14.72 -8.19
N VAL A 36 -6.07 15.04 -7.18
CA VAL A 36 -6.30 16.41 -6.75
C VAL A 36 -5.38 16.66 -5.55
N PRO A 37 -4.56 17.72 -5.55
CA PRO A 37 -3.76 18.06 -4.39
C PRO A 37 -4.64 18.22 -3.15
N SER A 38 -4.43 17.40 -2.13
CA SER A 38 -5.18 17.47 -0.86
C SER A 38 -4.69 18.57 0.08
N GLY A 39 -3.63 19.30 -0.29
CA GLY A 39 -3.04 20.42 0.47
C GLY A 39 -1.55 20.22 0.71
N ILE A 40 -0.91 21.27 1.20
CA ILE A 40 0.49 21.23 1.63
C ILE A 40 0.48 21.16 3.16
N TYR A 41 1.08 20.13 3.73
CA TYR A 41 1.36 20.10 5.17
C TYR A 41 2.43 21.15 5.49
N SER A 42 2.00 22.32 5.92
CA SER A 42 2.87 23.25 6.62
C SER A 42 2.55 23.19 8.10
N SER A 43 3.58 23.28 8.94
CA SER A 43 3.46 23.25 10.42
C SER A 43 2.59 24.37 11.01
N ARG A 44 1.97 25.22 10.20
CA ARG A 44 1.19 26.38 10.64
C ARG A 44 -0.21 26.53 10.04
N GLN A 45 -0.55 25.95 8.91
CA GLN A 45 -1.93 26.01 8.35
C GLN A 45 -2.13 24.98 7.25
N ILE A 46 -3.25 24.25 7.29
CA ILE A 46 -3.76 23.50 6.13
C ILE A 46 -4.38 24.55 5.19
N ARG A 47 -3.66 24.97 4.17
CA ARG A 47 -4.28 25.72 3.07
C ARG A 47 -5.05 24.73 2.20
N GLN A 48 -6.36 24.82 2.24
CA GLN A 48 -7.19 24.15 1.24
C GLN A 48 -6.86 24.74 -0.16
N PRO A 49 -6.71 23.91 -1.20
CA PRO A 49 -6.52 24.43 -2.54
C PRO A 49 -7.75 25.24 -2.95
N GLU A 50 -7.54 26.50 -3.37
CA GLU A 50 -8.60 27.44 -3.78
C GLU A 50 -9.30 27.09 -5.11
N ARG A 51 -9.07 25.93 -5.67
CA ARG A 51 -9.72 25.47 -6.90
C ARG A 51 -10.40 24.14 -6.69
N GLU A 52 -11.69 24.10 -6.90
CA GLU A 52 -12.43 22.87 -7.24
C GLU A 52 -11.79 22.28 -8.51
N ALA A 53 -10.77 21.46 -8.31
CA ALA A 53 -10.21 20.68 -9.40
C ALA A 53 -11.29 19.67 -9.81
N ARG A 54 -11.94 19.92 -10.94
CA ARG A 54 -12.85 18.94 -11.53
C ARG A 54 -12.09 17.62 -11.69
N PRO A 55 -12.64 16.50 -11.25
CA PRO A 55 -12.00 15.20 -11.47
C PRO A 55 -11.83 15.01 -12.97
N ARG A 56 -10.57 14.97 -13.44
CA ARG A 56 -10.28 14.59 -14.81
C ARG A 56 -10.78 13.17 -15.01
N ARG A 57 -11.44 12.92 -16.14
CA ARG A 57 -11.84 11.58 -16.54
C ARG A 57 -10.61 10.68 -16.43
N ARG A 58 -10.69 9.61 -15.64
CA ARG A 58 -9.58 8.68 -15.44
C ARG A 58 -9.36 7.92 -16.75
N GLU A 59 -8.39 8.36 -17.55
CA GLU A 59 -8.04 7.70 -18.81
C GLU A 59 -7.20 6.44 -18.58
N HIS A 60 -6.52 6.39 -17.44
CA HIS A 60 -5.59 5.32 -17.07
C HIS A 60 -6.00 4.64 -15.76
N THR A 61 -5.55 3.41 -15.58
CA THR A 61 -5.87 2.58 -14.42
C THR A 61 -4.61 1.93 -13.85
N ALA A 62 -4.54 1.74 -12.53
CA ALA A 62 -3.46 0.99 -11.89
C ALA A 62 -3.50 -0.53 -12.17
N TYR A 63 -4.52 -1.02 -12.85
CA TYR A 63 -4.61 -2.43 -13.25
C TYR A 63 -3.83 -2.78 -14.52
N LEU A 64 -3.29 -1.80 -15.23
CA LEU A 64 -2.53 -2.03 -16.47
C LEU A 64 -1.10 -1.51 -16.33
N PRO A 65 -0.12 -2.23 -16.89
CA PRO A 65 1.22 -1.70 -17.06
C PRO A 65 1.24 -0.66 -18.19
N TYR A 66 2.11 0.32 -18.07
CA TYR A 66 2.34 1.36 -19.09
C TYR A 66 3.82 1.37 -19.46
N ARG A 67 4.12 1.82 -20.65
CA ARG A 67 5.47 2.09 -21.10
C ARG A 67 5.72 3.58 -21.12
N LEU A 68 6.91 4.03 -20.76
CA LEU A 68 7.29 5.42 -20.93
C LEU A 68 7.30 5.78 -22.42
N THR A 69 6.87 7.00 -22.77
CA THR A 69 6.89 7.47 -24.17
C THR A 69 8.32 7.72 -24.69
N THR A 70 9.28 7.80 -23.78
CA THR A 70 10.67 8.15 -24.06
C THR A 70 11.62 6.96 -24.03
N SER A 71 11.17 5.80 -23.55
CA SER A 71 11.99 4.59 -23.39
C SER A 71 11.16 3.33 -23.27
N ASP A 72 11.80 2.16 -23.30
CA ASP A 72 11.15 0.84 -23.14
C ASP A 72 10.88 0.46 -21.68
N ILE A 73 11.05 1.39 -20.75
CA ILE A 73 10.86 1.13 -19.33
C ILE A 73 9.37 1.07 -18.99
N ALA A 74 8.97 0.02 -18.28
CA ALA A 74 7.60 -0.17 -17.83
C ALA A 74 7.31 0.61 -16.54
N VAL A 75 6.09 1.14 -16.44
CA VAL A 75 5.57 1.80 -15.24
C VAL A 75 4.38 1.01 -14.73
N LEU A 76 4.40 0.67 -13.45
CA LEU A 76 3.40 -0.12 -12.76
C LEU A 76 2.79 0.71 -11.64
N GLY A 77 1.47 0.91 -11.69
CA GLY A 77 0.74 1.66 -10.67
C GLY A 77 0.41 0.79 -9.46
N ARG A 78 0.69 1.29 -8.25
CA ARG A 78 0.24 0.67 -7.01
C ARG A 78 -1.28 0.58 -6.98
N ASN A 79 -1.83 -0.58 -6.64
CA ASN A 79 -3.27 -0.72 -6.47
C ASN A 79 -3.71 -0.10 -5.13
N GLU A 80 -4.57 0.91 -5.17
CA GLU A 80 -5.02 1.66 -4.00
C GLU A 80 -5.77 0.77 -2.99
N ARG A 81 -6.67 -0.08 -3.46
CA ARG A 81 -7.51 -0.90 -2.58
C ARG A 81 -6.70 -1.91 -1.78
N THR A 82 -5.75 -2.61 -2.43
CA THR A 82 -4.85 -3.56 -1.74
C THR A 82 -3.85 -2.84 -0.84
N ALA A 83 -3.37 -1.67 -1.24
CA ALA A 83 -2.51 -0.84 -0.40
C ALA A 83 -3.22 -0.41 0.89
N LEU A 84 -4.43 0.13 0.79
CA LEU A 84 -5.23 0.55 1.94
C LEU A 84 -5.59 -0.63 2.86
N GLN A 85 -5.76 -1.84 2.32
CA GLN A 85 -6.05 -3.02 3.14
C GLN A 85 -4.92 -3.34 4.13
N VAL A 86 -3.71 -2.94 3.83
CA VAL A 86 -2.55 -3.09 4.71
C VAL A 86 -2.28 -1.80 5.50
N TRP A 87 -2.25 -0.64 4.84
CA TRP A 87 -1.78 0.61 5.44
C TRP A 87 -2.84 1.46 6.15
N SER A 88 -4.14 1.12 6.04
CA SER A 88 -5.16 1.91 6.71
C SER A 88 -4.99 1.89 8.22
N SER A 89 -4.96 3.07 8.85
CA SER A 89 -4.96 3.21 10.30
C SER A 89 -6.27 2.75 10.95
N GLU A 90 -7.37 2.71 10.19
CA GLU A 90 -8.69 2.35 10.71
C GLU A 90 -8.98 0.85 10.60
N TRP A 91 -8.62 0.23 9.47
CA TRP A 91 -9.00 -1.15 9.16
C TRP A 91 -7.92 -1.99 8.47
N GLY A 92 -6.71 -1.46 8.29
CA GLY A 92 -5.56 -2.22 7.78
C GLY A 92 -5.19 -3.39 8.70
N TYR A 93 -4.69 -4.48 8.12
CA TYR A 93 -4.37 -5.69 8.87
C TYR A 93 -3.46 -5.45 10.09
N PRO A 94 -2.35 -4.69 10.00
CA PRO A 94 -1.40 -4.55 11.11
C PRO A 94 -2.01 -4.01 12.41
N GLY A 95 -3.16 -3.36 12.32
CA GLY A 95 -3.87 -2.85 13.49
C GLY A 95 -4.92 -3.79 14.08
N ASP A 96 -4.96 -5.07 13.67
CA ASP A 96 -5.85 -6.07 14.26
C ASP A 96 -5.53 -6.30 15.73
N GLY A 97 -6.58 -6.45 16.54
CA GLY A 97 -6.47 -6.60 18.00
C GLY A 97 -5.65 -7.78 18.47
N SER A 98 -5.51 -8.81 17.65
CA SER A 98 -4.76 -10.05 17.98
C SER A 98 -3.26 -9.91 17.76
N TYR A 99 -2.82 -8.93 16.97
CA TYR A 99 -1.41 -8.79 16.62
C TYR A 99 -0.58 -8.14 17.72
N ARG A 100 0.73 -8.35 17.65
CA ARG A 100 1.68 -7.81 18.63
C ARG A 100 1.69 -6.26 18.56
N GLU A 101 1.54 -5.63 19.72
CA GLU A 101 1.64 -4.18 19.85
C GLU A 101 3.09 -3.72 19.63
N PHE A 102 3.28 -2.82 18.70
CA PHE A 102 4.61 -2.31 18.35
C PHE A 102 5.14 -1.25 19.35
N HIS A 103 4.28 -0.39 19.86
CA HIS A 103 4.71 0.78 20.63
C HIS A 103 4.92 0.48 22.12
N ARG A 104 4.25 -0.57 22.68
CA ARG A 104 4.37 -0.93 24.07
C ARG A 104 5.50 -1.93 24.29
N ARG A 105 6.47 -1.53 25.10
CA ARG A 105 7.63 -2.36 25.50
C ARG A 105 7.67 -2.49 27.02
N ASP A 106 8.16 -3.61 27.50
CA ASP A 106 8.55 -3.77 28.89
C ASP A 106 9.80 -2.92 29.16
N PRO A 107 9.77 -2.02 30.18
CA PRO A 107 10.88 -1.10 30.43
C PRO A 107 12.15 -1.77 30.92
N VAL A 108 12.06 -3.00 31.43
CA VAL A 108 13.22 -3.73 31.96
C VAL A 108 13.85 -4.63 30.89
N SER A 109 13.04 -5.45 30.23
CA SER A 109 13.52 -6.41 29.22
C SER A 109 13.58 -5.85 27.80
N GLY A 110 12.83 -4.78 27.52
CA GLY A 110 12.66 -4.23 26.17
C GLY A 110 11.73 -5.06 25.26
N PHE A 111 11.19 -6.18 25.74
CA PHE A 111 10.33 -7.06 24.96
C PHE A 111 8.90 -6.53 24.81
N HIS A 112 8.21 -6.99 23.76
CA HIS A 112 6.83 -6.68 23.44
C HIS A 112 5.92 -7.84 23.86
N TYR A 113 5.31 -7.73 25.03
CA TYR A 113 4.44 -8.78 25.60
C TYR A 113 2.95 -8.57 25.34
N TRP A 114 2.57 -7.48 24.69
CA TRP A 114 1.19 -7.07 24.53
C TRP A 114 0.72 -7.19 23.09
N LYS A 115 -0.58 -7.41 22.91
CA LYS A 115 -1.27 -7.33 21.64
C LYS A 115 -1.89 -5.94 21.45
N VAL A 116 -2.26 -5.61 20.25
CA VAL A 116 -2.96 -4.36 19.92
C VAL A 116 -4.27 -4.23 20.70
N THR A 117 -4.97 -5.32 20.96
CA THR A 117 -6.25 -5.39 21.69
C THR A 117 -7.33 -4.56 21.02
N SER A 118 -7.13 -3.24 20.95
CA SER A 118 -7.94 -2.27 20.23
C SER A 118 -7.07 -1.04 19.92
N ARG A 119 -7.32 -0.41 18.79
CA ARG A 119 -6.67 0.85 18.40
C ARG A 119 -7.10 2.04 19.26
N LEU A 120 -8.24 1.92 19.96
CA LEU A 120 -8.87 3.01 20.71
C LEU A 120 -8.49 3.04 22.20
N ILE A 121 -7.78 2.02 22.69
CA ILE A 121 -7.39 1.95 24.10
C ILE A 121 -5.94 2.40 24.32
N ASP A 122 -5.69 2.92 25.52
CA ASP A 122 -4.35 3.32 25.94
C ASP A 122 -3.36 2.16 25.96
N LEU A 123 -2.09 2.47 25.76
CA LEU A 123 -1.02 1.48 25.82
C LEU A 123 -0.98 0.73 27.15
N SER A 124 -1.32 1.36 28.26
CA SER A 124 -1.36 0.75 29.60
C SER A 124 -2.44 -0.33 29.74
N SER A 125 -3.48 -0.28 28.92
CA SER A 125 -4.64 -1.19 28.98
C SER A 125 -4.59 -2.35 27.97
N LYS A 126 -3.49 -2.49 27.24
CA LYS A 126 -3.30 -3.56 26.26
C LYS A 126 -3.22 -4.92 26.95
N GLU A 127 -3.85 -5.92 26.35
CA GLU A 127 -3.84 -7.31 26.82
C GLU A 127 -2.56 -8.05 26.44
N VAL A 128 -2.32 -9.19 27.09
CA VAL A 128 -1.15 -10.03 26.80
C VAL A 128 -1.26 -10.63 25.40
N TYR A 129 -0.16 -10.65 24.69
CA TYR A 129 -0.04 -11.19 23.34
C TYR A 129 -0.09 -12.72 23.35
N ASP A 130 -0.88 -13.29 22.45
CA ASP A 130 -0.97 -14.72 22.20
C ASP A 130 -0.48 -15.03 20.77
N PRO A 131 0.72 -15.60 20.59
CA PRO A 131 1.24 -15.92 19.27
C PRO A 131 0.35 -16.87 18.47
N GLY A 132 -0.29 -17.85 19.12
CA GLY A 132 -1.15 -18.82 18.44
C GLY A 132 -2.36 -18.17 17.80
N GLN A 133 -3.03 -17.27 18.51
CA GLN A 133 -4.12 -16.47 17.96
C GLN A 133 -3.64 -15.56 16.84
N ALA A 134 -2.51 -14.89 17.04
CA ALA A 134 -1.98 -13.93 16.07
C ALA A 134 -1.61 -14.61 14.75
N PHE A 135 -0.94 -15.74 14.75
CA PHE A 135 -0.60 -16.48 13.54
C PHE A 135 -1.83 -17.07 12.83
N THR A 136 -2.82 -17.54 13.58
CA THR A 136 -4.10 -17.96 12.99
C THR A 136 -4.76 -16.79 12.27
N ARG A 137 -4.77 -15.61 12.90
CA ARG A 137 -5.33 -14.40 12.33
C ARG A 137 -4.56 -13.91 11.08
N ALA A 138 -3.23 -14.04 11.08
CA ALA A 138 -2.41 -13.72 9.92
C ALA A 138 -2.77 -14.58 8.70
N ARG A 139 -3.01 -15.87 8.92
CA ARG A 139 -3.45 -16.78 7.86
C ARG A 139 -4.84 -16.46 7.33
N GLU A 140 -5.79 -16.10 8.19
CA GLU A 140 -7.12 -15.64 7.77
C GLU A 140 -7.03 -14.37 6.93
N HIS A 141 -6.21 -13.40 7.35
CA HIS A 141 -5.97 -12.17 6.61
C HIS A 141 -5.26 -12.40 5.27
N ALA A 142 -4.37 -13.38 5.19
CA ALA A 142 -3.74 -13.77 3.92
C ALA A 142 -4.80 -14.30 2.94
N GLY A 143 -5.65 -15.23 3.37
CA GLY A 143 -6.78 -15.71 2.58
C GLY A 143 -7.68 -14.59 2.08
N HIS A 144 -8.09 -13.69 2.99
CA HIS A 144 -8.89 -12.52 2.62
C HIS A 144 -8.19 -11.60 1.61
N PHE A 145 -6.86 -11.43 1.71
CA PHE A 145 -6.12 -10.60 0.75
C PHE A 145 -6.10 -11.23 -0.65
N VAL A 146 -5.93 -12.54 -0.74
CA VAL A 146 -5.98 -13.28 -2.01
C VAL A 146 -7.38 -13.17 -2.64
N GLU A 147 -8.43 -13.41 -1.86
CA GLU A 147 -9.82 -13.27 -2.32
C GLU A 147 -10.13 -11.83 -2.78
N LEU A 148 -9.63 -10.82 -2.06
CA LEU A 148 -9.76 -9.43 -2.46
C LEU A 148 -9.06 -9.16 -3.80
N ALA A 149 -7.83 -9.64 -3.97
CA ALA A 149 -7.07 -9.45 -5.20
C ALA A 149 -7.75 -10.13 -6.38
N GLU A 150 -8.20 -11.37 -6.21
CA GLU A 150 -8.96 -12.11 -7.21
C GLU A 150 -10.24 -11.38 -7.61
N LYS A 151 -11.03 -10.96 -6.62
CA LYS A 151 -12.27 -10.21 -6.87
C LYS A 151 -12.00 -8.94 -7.68
N LEU A 152 -11.01 -8.16 -7.31
CA LEU A 152 -10.66 -6.92 -8.00
C LEU A 152 -10.26 -7.17 -9.46
N LEU A 153 -9.50 -8.23 -9.74
CA LEU A 153 -9.12 -8.60 -11.11
C LEU A 153 -10.31 -9.10 -11.93
N LEU A 154 -11.18 -9.90 -11.33
CA LEU A 154 -12.39 -10.38 -12.00
C LEU A 154 -13.35 -9.24 -12.33
N ASP A 155 -13.55 -8.30 -11.39
CA ASP A 155 -14.39 -7.13 -11.60
C ASP A 155 -13.82 -6.25 -12.73
N PHE A 156 -12.51 -5.98 -12.72
CA PHE A 156 -11.84 -5.26 -13.80
C PHE A 156 -12.00 -5.95 -15.17
N HIS A 157 -11.85 -7.27 -15.19
CA HIS A 157 -12.03 -8.04 -16.43
C HIS A 157 -13.48 -7.97 -16.96
N ARG A 158 -14.46 -8.10 -16.07
CA ARG A 158 -15.89 -8.00 -16.44
C ARG A 158 -16.25 -6.62 -17.00
N GLU A 159 -15.67 -5.56 -16.41
CA GLU A 159 -15.95 -4.18 -16.83
C GLU A 159 -15.26 -3.78 -18.14
N THR A 160 -14.07 -4.31 -18.40
CA THR A 160 -13.21 -3.83 -19.49
C THR A 160 -12.92 -4.85 -20.58
N GLY A 161 -13.15 -6.14 -20.33
CA GLY A 161 -12.74 -7.26 -21.19
C GLY A 161 -11.21 -7.50 -21.18
N LYS A 162 -10.44 -6.77 -20.37
CA LYS A 162 -8.97 -6.85 -20.32
C LYS A 162 -8.50 -7.68 -19.14
N HIS A 163 -7.33 -8.30 -19.27
CA HIS A 163 -6.62 -8.89 -18.16
C HIS A 163 -5.85 -7.80 -17.40
N GLY A 164 -6.04 -7.77 -16.09
CA GLY A 164 -5.38 -6.82 -15.21
C GLY A 164 -4.21 -7.42 -14.44
N VAL A 165 -3.46 -6.56 -13.78
CA VAL A 165 -2.43 -6.90 -12.79
C VAL A 165 -2.67 -6.09 -11.53
N ILE A 166 -2.50 -6.71 -10.36
CA ILE A 166 -2.45 -5.99 -9.09
C ILE A 166 -1.00 -5.83 -8.67
N VAL A 167 -0.62 -4.60 -8.42
CA VAL A 167 0.71 -4.23 -7.94
C VAL A 167 0.55 -3.72 -6.51
N ALA A 168 1.11 -4.46 -5.56
CA ALA A 168 1.01 -4.18 -4.13
C ALA A 168 2.42 -4.08 -3.51
N PRO A 169 3.16 -2.99 -3.78
CA PRO A 169 4.47 -2.77 -3.19
C PRO A 169 4.31 -2.33 -1.73
N PHE A 170 5.10 -2.95 -0.86
CA PHE A 170 5.16 -2.64 0.55
C PHE A 170 6.61 -2.43 0.98
N ASP A 171 6.80 -1.57 1.97
CA ASP A 171 8.11 -1.40 2.59
C ASP A 171 8.52 -2.69 3.30
N VAL A 172 9.73 -3.17 3.05
CA VAL A 172 10.21 -4.44 3.61
C VAL A 172 10.23 -4.45 5.13
N GLU A 173 10.47 -3.30 5.75
CA GLU A 173 10.50 -3.15 7.22
C GLU A 173 9.12 -3.33 7.88
N LEU A 174 8.03 -3.27 7.10
CA LEU A 174 6.71 -3.59 7.63
C LEU A 174 6.69 -5.01 8.20
N PHE A 175 7.26 -5.96 7.43
CA PHE A 175 7.18 -7.39 7.73
C PHE A 175 8.23 -7.80 8.76
N GLY A 176 7.75 -8.29 9.92
CA GLY A 176 8.58 -8.74 11.02
C GLY A 176 9.05 -7.62 11.96
N HIS A 177 9.02 -6.35 11.55
CA HIS A 177 9.36 -5.20 12.40
C HIS A 177 8.11 -4.47 12.88
N TRP A 178 7.48 -3.66 12.04
CA TRP A 178 6.25 -2.94 12.40
C TRP A 178 5.06 -3.89 12.62
N TRP A 179 5.00 -4.94 11.86
CA TRP A 179 4.00 -6.00 11.92
C TRP A 179 4.69 -7.34 11.99
N LEU A 180 4.83 -7.90 13.21
CA LEU A 180 5.56 -9.15 13.45
C LEU A 180 5.01 -10.28 12.57
N GLU A 181 3.71 -10.45 12.59
CA GLU A 181 2.99 -11.52 11.90
C GLU A 181 2.92 -11.32 10.37
N GLY A 182 3.36 -10.16 9.90
CA GLY A 182 3.41 -9.84 8.47
C GLY A 182 4.24 -10.82 7.64
N LEU A 183 5.28 -11.44 8.22
CA LEU A 183 6.05 -12.48 7.55
C LEU A 183 5.21 -13.74 7.31
N ASP A 184 4.42 -14.17 8.30
CA ASP A 184 3.53 -15.31 8.14
C ASP A 184 2.38 -14.99 7.19
N TRP A 185 1.81 -13.79 7.29
CA TRP A 185 0.84 -13.31 6.32
C TRP A 185 1.38 -13.39 4.89
N PHE A 186 2.57 -12.86 4.66
CA PHE A 186 3.22 -12.89 3.34
C PHE A 186 3.49 -14.31 2.84
N ARG A 187 3.82 -15.24 3.75
CA ARG A 187 4.02 -16.66 3.42
C ARG A 187 2.74 -17.34 2.92
N TRP A 188 1.59 -16.89 3.40
CA TRP A 188 0.29 -17.49 3.09
C TRP A 188 -0.50 -16.75 1.99
N THR A 189 -0.01 -15.58 1.56
CA THR A 189 -0.50 -14.82 0.41
C THR A 189 0.14 -15.33 -0.88
#